data_86379f9225cb705e9fcde7a55d39f07e
#
_entry.id   86379f9225cb705e9fcde7a55d39f07e
#
_cell.length_a   1.000
_cell.length_b   1.000
_cell.length_c   1.000
_cell.angle_alpha   90.00
_cell.angle_beta   90.00
_cell.angle_gamma   90.00
#
_symmetry.space_group_name_H-M   'P 1'
#
loop_
_entity.id
_entity.type
_entity.pdbx_description
1 polymer ?
#
loop_
_entity_poly.entity_id
_entity_poly.type
_entity_poly.pdbx_seq_one_letter_code
_entity_poly.pdbx_strand_id
1 'polypeptide(L)'
;AYVKRMRVGGAKLSSAADQAQVTRIADEAEGVLEGILADPGDIRRARRFMATYLERAATSVEKFADAEAKGRAEPLRTDFNATLDVIEKAFHEQQQRLEAEDQIDLEVQLDVLRKQMEREGL
;
A
#
# COMPACT_ATOMS: atom_id res chain seq x y z
N ALA A 1 -12.44 -2.72 3.70
CA ALA A 1 -13.31 -3.18 2.62
C ALA A 1 -12.58 -3.39 1.29
N TYR A 2 -11.76 -2.42 0.84
CA TYR A 2 -11.06 -2.53 -0.45
C TYR A 2 -10.00 -3.62 -0.48
N VAL A 3 -9.20 -3.77 0.58
CA VAL A 3 -8.17 -4.82 0.67
C VAL A 3 -8.81 -6.20 0.55
N LYS A 4 -9.91 -6.42 1.24
CA LYS A 4 -10.65 -7.69 1.15
C LYS A 4 -11.16 -7.94 -0.27
N ARG A 5 -11.74 -6.92 -0.92
CA ARG A 5 -12.20 -7.02 -2.31
C ARG A 5 -11.06 -7.38 -3.26
N MET A 6 -9.88 -6.78 -3.07
CA MET A 6 -8.69 -7.09 -3.85
C MET A 6 -8.27 -8.56 -3.67
N ARG A 7 -8.23 -9.04 -2.44
CA ARG A 7 -7.84 -10.42 -2.15
C ARG A 7 -8.83 -11.43 -2.74
N VAL A 8 -10.12 -11.16 -2.60
CA VAL A 8 -11.18 -12.02 -3.17
C VAL A 8 -11.09 -12.02 -4.70
N GLY A 9 -10.98 -10.83 -5.32
CA GLY A 9 -10.85 -10.72 -6.77
C GLY A 9 -9.55 -11.31 -7.29
N GLY A 10 -8.45 -11.07 -6.61
CA GLY A 10 -7.14 -11.61 -6.97
C GLY A 10 -7.08 -13.12 -6.98
N ALA A 11 -7.77 -13.77 -6.05
CA ALA A 11 -7.85 -15.23 -6.01
C ALA A 11 -8.54 -15.85 -7.23
N LYS A 12 -9.35 -15.07 -7.93
CA LYS A 12 -10.05 -15.51 -9.15
C LYS A 12 -9.22 -15.36 -10.42
N LEU A 13 -8.08 -14.68 -10.36
CA LEU A 13 -7.23 -14.48 -11.51
C LEU A 13 -6.58 -15.79 -11.95
N SER A 14 -6.47 -16.00 -13.26
CA SER A 14 -5.93 -17.24 -13.81
C SER A 14 -4.42 -17.33 -13.76
N SER A 15 -3.71 -16.18 -13.80
CA SER A 15 -2.25 -16.13 -13.78
C SER A 15 -1.71 -16.11 -12.35
N ALA A 16 -0.77 -17.02 -12.05
CA ALA A 16 -0.07 -17.03 -10.76
C ALA A 16 0.73 -15.72 -10.53
N ALA A 17 1.29 -15.13 -11.59
CA ALA A 17 2.01 -13.87 -11.52
C ALA A 17 1.07 -12.71 -11.13
N ASP A 18 -0.13 -12.66 -11.72
CA ASP A 18 -1.14 -11.66 -11.39
C ASP A 18 -1.63 -11.82 -9.95
N GLN A 19 -1.91 -13.04 -9.52
CA GLN A 19 -2.30 -13.33 -8.13
C GLN A 19 -1.22 -12.87 -7.15
N ALA A 20 0.05 -13.15 -7.45
CA ALA A 20 1.17 -12.75 -6.62
C ALA A 20 1.28 -11.22 -6.51
N GLN A 21 1.12 -10.50 -7.63
CA GLN A 21 1.15 -9.03 -7.64
C GLN A 21 0.03 -8.44 -6.81
N VAL A 22 -1.19 -8.93 -6.95
CA VAL A 22 -2.34 -8.47 -6.15
C VAL A 22 -2.10 -8.72 -4.66
N THR A 23 -1.55 -9.88 -4.31
CA THR A 23 -1.19 -10.20 -2.91
C THR A 23 -0.15 -9.24 -2.36
N ARG A 24 0.90 -8.93 -3.13
CA ARG A 24 1.92 -7.94 -2.70
C ARG A 24 1.32 -6.57 -2.47
N ILE A 25 0.46 -6.09 -3.37
CA ILE A 25 -0.22 -4.80 -3.23
C ILE A 25 -1.11 -4.79 -1.98
N ALA A 26 -1.89 -5.84 -1.76
CA ALA A 26 -2.75 -5.96 -0.59
C ALA A 26 -1.96 -5.97 0.72
N ASP A 27 -0.84 -6.70 0.75
CA ASP A 27 0.04 -6.76 1.93
C ASP A 27 0.69 -5.40 2.21
N GLU A 28 1.17 -4.70 1.18
CA GLU A 28 1.73 -3.35 1.33
C GLU A 28 0.67 -2.36 1.79
N ALA A 29 -0.55 -2.45 1.29
CA ALA A 29 -1.66 -1.61 1.72
C ALA A 29 -1.99 -1.81 3.20
N GLU A 30 -1.99 -3.04 3.68
CA GLU A 30 -2.16 -3.33 5.11
C GLU A 30 -1.03 -2.75 5.94
N GLY A 31 0.23 -2.85 5.48
CA GLY A 31 1.38 -2.26 6.15
C GLY A 31 1.27 -0.74 6.26
N VAL A 32 0.83 -0.06 5.21
CA VAL A 32 0.58 1.39 5.22
C VAL A 32 -0.52 1.74 6.21
N LEU A 33 -1.63 0.98 6.23
CA LEU A 33 -2.74 1.19 7.18
C LEU A 33 -2.27 1.06 8.63
N GLU A 34 -1.48 0.05 8.94
CA GLU A 34 -0.92 -0.14 10.29
C GLU A 34 -0.02 1.03 10.69
N GLY A 35 0.82 1.51 9.78
CA GLY A 35 1.67 2.68 10.01
C GLY A 35 0.89 3.96 10.28
N ILE A 36 -0.24 4.16 9.58
CA ILE A 36 -1.14 5.28 9.77
C ILE A 36 -1.82 5.24 11.14
N LEU A 37 -2.25 4.05 11.58
CA LEU A 37 -2.90 3.88 12.89
C LEU A 37 -1.94 4.17 14.04
N ALA A 38 -0.63 3.99 13.81
CA ALA A 38 0.41 4.31 14.79
C ALA A 38 0.66 5.81 14.94
N ASP A 39 0.35 6.63 13.92
CA ASP A 39 0.51 8.08 13.93
C ASP A 39 -0.79 8.79 13.52
N PRO A 40 -1.61 9.25 14.50
CA PRO A 40 -2.90 9.89 14.20
C PRO A 40 -2.81 11.21 13.42
N GLY A 41 -1.65 11.86 13.37
CA GLY A 41 -1.48 13.15 12.68
C GLY A 41 -1.62 13.06 11.17
N ASP A 42 -1.38 11.88 10.57
CA ASP A 42 -1.40 11.68 9.13
C ASP A 42 -2.68 11.03 8.58
N ILE A 43 -3.69 10.83 9.43
CA ILE A 43 -4.91 10.08 9.08
C ILE A 43 -5.63 10.62 7.85
N ARG A 44 -5.72 11.95 7.69
CA ARG A 44 -6.48 12.54 6.57
C ARG A 44 -5.82 12.33 5.22
N ARG A 45 -4.51 12.58 5.13
CA ARG A 45 -3.74 12.38 3.89
C ARG A 45 -3.76 10.92 3.48
N ALA A 46 -3.55 10.08 4.45
CA ALA A 46 -3.49 8.66 4.26
C ALA A 46 -4.84 8.07 3.84
N ARG A 47 -5.95 8.54 4.39
CA ARG A 47 -7.29 8.14 3.94
C ARG A 47 -7.54 8.48 2.47
N ARG A 48 -7.16 9.70 2.04
CA ARG A 48 -7.32 10.09 0.64
C ARG A 48 -6.49 9.22 -0.29
N PHE A 49 -5.23 9.02 0.06
CA PHE A 49 -4.33 8.18 -0.69
C PHE A 49 -4.87 6.76 -0.80
N MET A 50 -5.21 6.16 0.34
CA MET A 50 -5.72 4.80 0.40
C MET A 50 -7.04 4.65 -0.36
N ALA A 51 -7.98 5.59 -0.18
CA ALA A 51 -9.26 5.54 -0.88
C ALA A 51 -9.08 5.59 -2.39
N THR A 52 -8.22 6.48 -2.89
CA THR A 52 -8.00 6.65 -4.32
C THR A 52 -7.35 5.43 -4.97
N TYR A 53 -6.24 4.95 -4.39
CA TYR A 53 -5.48 3.86 -5.00
C TYR A 53 -6.08 2.49 -4.73
N LEU A 54 -6.59 2.24 -3.53
CA LEU A 54 -7.23 0.96 -3.20
C LEU A 54 -8.52 0.75 -3.96
N GLU A 55 -9.34 1.78 -4.12
CA GLU A 55 -10.56 1.68 -4.92
C GLU A 55 -10.24 1.33 -6.36
N ARG A 56 -9.27 2.01 -6.97
CA ARG A 56 -8.82 1.70 -8.33
C ARG A 56 -8.27 0.27 -8.45
N ALA A 57 -7.46 -0.14 -7.49
CA ALA A 57 -6.90 -1.47 -7.48
C ALA A 57 -8.01 -2.53 -7.39
N ALA A 58 -8.92 -2.39 -6.43
CA ALA A 58 -10.01 -3.34 -6.25
C ALA A 58 -10.91 -3.41 -7.48
N THR A 59 -11.29 -2.25 -8.05
CA THR A 59 -12.13 -2.17 -9.24
C THR A 59 -11.43 -2.79 -10.46
N SER A 60 -10.15 -2.50 -10.66
CA SER A 60 -9.38 -3.05 -11.78
C SER A 60 -9.24 -4.57 -11.69
N VAL A 61 -8.96 -5.10 -10.50
CA VAL A 61 -8.86 -6.54 -10.26
C VAL A 61 -10.20 -7.23 -10.53
N GLU A 62 -11.30 -6.68 -10.02
CA GLU A 62 -12.63 -7.26 -10.22
C GLU A 62 -13.05 -7.26 -11.69
N LYS A 63 -12.80 -6.15 -12.40
CA LYS A 63 -13.11 -6.05 -13.84
C LYS A 63 -12.29 -7.02 -14.67
N PHE A 64 -10.99 -7.15 -14.36
CA PHE A 64 -10.14 -8.07 -15.08
C PHE A 64 -10.51 -9.52 -14.82
N ALA A 65 -10.79 -9.89 -13.57
CA ALA A 65 -11.27 -11.22 -13.23
C ALA A 65 -12.57 -11.58 -13.94
N ASP A 66 -13.51 -10.63 -14.01
CA ASP A 66 -14.77 -10.81 -14.75
C ASP A 66 -14.52 -10.99 -16.25
N ALA A 67 -13.63 -10.19 -16.83
CA ALA A 67 -13.26 -10.30 -18.23
C ALA A 67 -12.59 -11.64 -18.54
N GLU A 68 -11.75 -12.15 -17.65
CA GLU A 68 -11.13 -13.48 -17.79
C GLU A 68 -12.19 -14.59 -17.78
N ALA A 69 -13.15 -14.50 -16.87
CA ALA A 69 -14.24 -15.46 -16.80
C ALA A 69 -15.10 -15.50 -18.08
N LYS A 70 -15.18 -14.38 -18.79
CA LYS A 70 -15.92 -14.24 -20.07
C LYS A 70 -15.05 -14.46 -21.31
N GLY A 71 -13.78 -14.76 -21.15
CA GLY A 71 -12.83 -14.93 -22.26
C GLY A 71 -12.50 -13.63 -23.00
N ARG A 72 -12.61 -12.47 -22.33
CA ARG A 72 -12.44 -11.13 -22.92
C ARG A 72 -11.32 -10.32 -22.31
N ALA A 73 -10.42 -10.96 -21.56
CA ALA A 73 -9.37 -10.26 -20.80
C ALA A 73 -8.21 -9.76 -21.66
N GLU A 74 -7.89 -10.43 -22.78
CA GLU A 74 -6.70 -10.12 -23.57
C GLU A 74 -6.57 -8.65 -23.98
N PRO A 75 -7.64 -7.97 -24.49
CA PRO A 75 -7.55 -6.55 -24.81
C PRO A 75 -7.28 -5.64 -23.61
N LEU A 76 -7.54 -6.11 -22.40
CA LEU A 76 -7.39 -5.34 -21.16
C LEU A 76 -6.06 -5.60 -20.44
N ARG A 77 -5.29 -6.59 -20.88
CA ARG A 77 -4.09 -7.05 -20.18
C ARG A 77 -3.05 -5.96 -20.00
N THR A 78 -2.73 -5.22 -21.05
CA THR A 78 -1.72 -4.16 -20.99
C THR A 78 -2.09 -3.07 -20.01
N ASP A 79 -3.33 -2.59 -20.07
CA ASP A 79 -3.84 -1.56 -19.16
C ASP A 79 -3.94 -2.05 -17.72
N PHE A 80 -4.36 -3.30 -17.53
CA PHE A 80 -4.43 -3.92 -16.22
C PHE A 80 -3.04 -4.02 -15.57
N ASN A 81 -2.06 -4.54 -16.29
CA ASN A 81 -0.69 -4.67 -15.78
C ASN A 81 -0.10 -3.29 -15.47
N ALA A 82 -0.26 -2.32 -16.36
CA ALA A 82 0.23 -0.95 -16.14
C ALA A 82 -0.42 -0.30 -14.91
N THR A 83 -1.72 -0.49 -14.73
CA THR A 83 -2.45 0.04 -13.57
C THR A 83 -1.93 -0.56 -12.27
N LEU A 84 -1.77 -1.88 -12.20
CA LEU A 84 -1.24 -2.54 -11.00
C LEU A 84 0.19 -2.13 -10.71
N ASP A 85 1.04 -1.98 -11.73
CA ASP A 85 2.43 -1.54 -11.55
C ASP A 85 2.50 -0.14 -10.96
N VAL A 86 1.68 0.80 -11.44
CA VAL A 86 1.60 2.17 -10.90
C VAL A 86 1.13 2.16 -9.44
N ILE A 87 0.12 1.37 -9.13
CA ILE A 87 -0.43 1.27 -7.78
C ILE A 87 0.58 0.63 -6.82
N GLU A 88 1.24 -0.45 -7.23
CA GLU A 88 2.27 -1.11 -6.43
C GLU A 88 3.41 -0.15 -6.10
N LYS A 89 3.88 0.60 -7.10
CA LYS A 89 4.91 1.62 -6.91
C LYS A 89 4.47 2.71 -5.93
N ALA A 90 3.23 3.19 -6.05
CA ALA A 90 2.70 4.22 -5.18
C ALA A 90 2.64 3.76 -3.71
N PHE A 91 2.21 2.53 -3.45
CA PHE A 91 2.20 1.97 -2.09
C PHE A 91 3.60 1.74 -1.54
N HIS A 92 4.50 1.27 -2.37
CA HIS A 92 5.89 1.06 -1.98
C HIS A 92 6.56 2.38 -1.57
N GLU A 93 6.38 3.43 -2.36
CA GLU A 93 6.89 4.77 -2.05
C GLU A 93 6.28 5.32 -0.76
N GLN A 94 5.00 5.10 -0.54
CA GLN A 94 4.32 5.56 0.68
C GLN A 94 4.84 4.84 1.91
N GLN A 95 5.09 3.54 1.82
CA GLN A 95 5.66 2.77 2.91
C GLN A 95 7.08 3.23 3.24
N GLN A 96 7.89 3.50 2.22
CA GLN A 96 9.23 4.05 2.40
C GLN A 96 9.20 5.41 3.11
N ARG A 97 8.24 6.28 2.81
CA ARG A 97 8.07 7.57 3.49
C ARG A 97 7.74 7.39 4.96
N LEU A 98 6.83 6.48 5.28
CA LEU A 98 6.48 6.18 6.68
C LEU A 98 7.69 5.67 7.46
N GLU A 99 8.46 4.77 6.89
CA GLU A 99 9.69 4.24 7.49
C GLU A 99 10.73 5.35 7.72
N ALA A 100 10.91 6.25 6.74
CA ALA A 100 11.83 7.37 6.85
C ALA A 100 11.39 8.37 7.93
N GLU A 101 10.09 8.68 8.03
CA GLU A 101 9.53 9.54 9.08
C GLU A 101 9.74 8.93 10.46
N ASP A 102 9.48 7.64 10.64
CA ASP A 102 9.72 6.93 11.90
C ASP A 102 11.19 6.97 12.30
N GLN A 103 12.10 6.81 11.35
CA GLN A 103 13.53 6.88 11.59
C GLN A 103 13.97 8.29 12.02
N ILE A 104 13.46 9.33 11.36
CA ILE A 104 13.72 10.74 11.72
C ILE A 104 13.22 11.02 13.13
N ASP A 105 12.01 10.59 13.47
CA ASP A 105 11.43 10.76 14.81
C ASP A 105 12.31 10.10 15.88
N LEU A 106 12.77 8.89 15.62
CA LEU A 106 13.66 8.17 16.54
C LEU A 106 14.99 8.91 16.73
N GLU A 107 15.61 9.40 15.65
CA GLU A 107 16.84 10.18 15.71
C GLU A 107 16.69 11.45 16.54
N VAL A 108 15.56 12.17 16.35
CA VAL A 108 15.24 13.37 17.15
C VAL A 108 15.09 13.02 18.63
N GLN A 109 14.37 11.95 18.95
CA GLN A 109 14.18 11.51 20.34
C GLN A 109 15.51 11.13 21.00
N LEU A 110 16.39 10.43 20.29
CA LEU A 110 17.71 10.08 20.79
C LEU A 110 18.60 11.31 20.99
N ASP A 111 18.54 12.29 20.11
CA ASP A 111 19.29 13.54 20.23
C ASP A 111 18.85 14.35 21.46
N VAL A 112 17.53 14.46 21.67
CA VAL A 112 16.97 15.13 22.85
C VAL A 112 17.42 14.44 24.15
N LEU A 113 17.36 13.10 24.18
CA LEU A 113 17.79 12.33 25.32
C LEU A 113 19.29 12.54 25.62
N ARG A 114 20.13 12.53 24.59
CA ARG A 114 21.58 12.76 24.73
C ARG A 114 21.86 14.14 25.33
N LYS A 115 21.20 15.18 24.83
CA LYS A 115 21.37 16.55 25.35
C LYS A 115 20.91 16.67 26.80
N GLN A 116 19.85 15.98 27.18
CA GLN A 116 19.35 15.94 28.54
C GLN A 116 20.37 15.27 29.47
N MET A 117 20.96 14.16 29.05
CA MET A 117 21.99 13.45 29.80
C MET A 117 23.24 14.32 30.00
N GLU A 118 23.68 15.04 28.96
CA GLU A 118 24.81 15.98 29.06
C GLU A 118 24.55 17.07 30.07
N ARG A 119 23.33 17.66 30.13
CA ARG A 119 22.96 18.66 31.12
C ARG A 119 22.97 18.15 32.55
N GLU A 120 22.65 16.90 32.76
CA GLU A 120 22.64 16.25 34.07
C GLU A 120 24.01 15.69 34.50
N GLY A 121 25.02 15.81 33.64
CA GLY A 121 26.34 15.33 33.92
C GLY A 121 26.52 13.82 33.73
N LEU A 122 25.62 13.24 33.00
CA LEU A 122 25.66 11.81 32.68
C LEU A 122 26.33 11.56 31.32
#